data_fbe1f9fded60992a528e768fcdca4e42
#
_entry.id   fbe1f9fded60992a528e768fcdca4e42
#
_cell.length_a   1.000
_cell.length_b   1.000
_cell.length_c   1.000
_cell.angle_alpha   90.00
_cell.angle_beta   90.00
_cell.angle_gamma   90.00
#
_symmetry.space_group_name_H-M   'P 1'
#
loop_
_entity.id
_entity.type
_entity.pdbx_description
1 polymer ?
#
loop_
_entity_poly.entity_id
_entity_poly.type
_entity_poly.pdbx_seq_one_letter_code
_entity_poly.pdbx_strand_id
1 'polypeptide(L)'
;MPALFVEGNVYDAPALLDAQYDVAFVTWGSIIWLPDIRRWAQIVAGLLAPAGWLYLAEGHPSTLALDEVDGRLVPFRPWRTPASAPFVYDDDTTYTDDPTPLTHTRSYEWCHPLSEIVGGLLEAGLNLDFLHEHERLPWRRFPMMVKADDWGYRLPAGHPPLPLSFSLRASKRVVD
;
A
#
# COMPACT_ATOMS: atom_id res chain seq x y z
N MET A 1 7.51 -5.23 25.34
CA MET A 1 8.11 -6.48 24.82
C MET A 1 9.15 -6.10 23.76
N PRO A 2 10.24 -6.84 23.61
CA PRO A 2 11.18 -6.60 22.51
C PRO A 2 10.50 -6.89 21.16
N ALA A 3 10.81 -6.09 20.14
CA ALA A 3 10.40 -6.37 18.77
C ALA A 3 11.30 -7.45 18.16
N LEU A 4 10.70 -8.35 17.37
CA LEU A 4 11.41 -9.32 16.54
C LEU A 4 11.35 -8.84 15.09
N PHE A 5 12.50 -8.69 14.46
CA PHE A 5 12.61 -8.38 13.03
C PHE A 5 13.03 -9.65 12.29
N VAL A 6 12.26 -10.00 11.26
CA VAL A 6 12.53 -11.17 10.41
C VAL A 6 12.76 -10.68 8.99
N GLU A 7 13.94 -10.94 8.44
CA GLU A 7 14.25 -10.66 7.04
C GLU A 7 13.76 -11.81 6.16
N GLY A 8 13.02 -11.48 5.09
CA GLY A 8 12.54 -12.47 4.15
C GLY A 8 11.56 -11.89 3.13
N ASN A 9 11.24 -12.68 2.11
CA ASN A 9 10.19 -12.34 1.18
C ASN A 9 8.82 -12.51 1.87
N VAL A 10 7.93 -11.55 1.72
CA VAL A 10 6.59 -11.58 2.34
C VAL A 10 5.78 -12.82 1.91
N TYR A 11 6.02 -13.33 0.69
CA TYR A 11 5.36 -14.54 0.21
C TYR A 11 5.84 -15.83 0.91
N ASP A 12 6.97 -15.77 1.60
CA ASP A 12 7.53 -16.86 2.39
C ASP A 12 7.24 -16.69 3.89
N ALA A 13 6.53 -15.62 4.27
CA ALA A 13 6.20 -15.33 5.67
C ALA A 13 5.57 -16.52 6.42
N PRO A 14 4.67 -17.35 5.85
CA PRO A 14 4.15 -18.54 6.55
C PRO A 14 5.21 -19.57 6.94
N ALA A 15 6.33 -19.63 6.22
CA ALA A 15 7.45 -20.52 6.55
C ALA A 15 8.46 -19.90 7.52
N LEU A 16 8.47 -18.57 7.61
CA LEU A 16 9.39 -17.81 8.46
C LEU A 16 8.81 -17.48 9.84
N LEU A 17 7.48 -17.44 9.93
CA LEU A 17 6.75 -17.05 11.13
C LEU A 17 5.94 -18.25 11.64
N ASP A 18 6.39 -18.85 12.74
CA ASP A 18 5.70 -19.98 13.39
C ASP A 18 4.71 -19.48 14.45
N ALA A 19 3.82 -18.58 14.04
CA ALA A 19 2.82 -17.99 14.93
C ALA A 19 1.63 -17.42 14.15
N GLN A 20 0.49 -17.27 14.83
CA GLN A 20 -0.63 -16.45 14.41
C GLN A 20 -0.67 -15.16 15.24
N TYR A 21 -1.20 -14.10 14.65
CA TYR A 21 -1.17 -12.77 15.21
C TYR A 21 -2.59 -12.18 15.30
N ASP A 22 -2.84 -11.41 16.35
CA ASP A 22 -4.11 -10.71 16.54
C ASP A 22 -4.28 -9.56 15.54
N VAL A 23 -3.15 -8.97 15.10
CA VAL A 23 -3.13 -7.80 14.22
C VAL A 23 -2.04 -7.94 13.17
N ALA A 24 -2.42 -7.78 11.91
CA ALA A 24 -1.52 -7.45 10.81
C ALA A 24 -1.63 -5.95 10.53
N PHE A 25 -0.52 -5.23 10.61
CA PHE A 25 -0.47 -3.78 10.38
C PHE A 25 0.42 -3.48 9.17
N VAL A 26 -0.19 -2.95 8.11
CA VAL A 26 0.49 -2.69 6.83
C VAL A 26 0.22 -1.25 6.41
N THR A 27 1.28 -0.49 6.22
CA THR A 27 1.16 0.93 5.87
C THR A 27 2.17 1.38 4.83
N TRP A 28 1.75 2.30 4.07
CA TRP A 28 2.39 3.26 3.17
C TRP A 28 3.52 2.68 2.29
N GLY A 29 3.17 2.45 1.03
CA GLY A 29 4.11 1.99 0.02
C GLY A 29 4.53 0.53 0.16
N SER A 30 3.73 -0.28 0.85
CA SER A 30 4.07 -1.69 1.09
C SER A 30 3.59 -2.61 -0.02
N ILE A 31 2.31 -2.49 -0.42
CA ILE A 31 1.71 -3.43 -1.39
C ILE A 31 2.08 -3.12 -2.84
N ILE A 32 2.59 -1.94 -3.13
CA ILE A 32 3.08 -1.60 -4.48
C ILE A 32 4.28 -2.43 -4.92
N TRP A 33 5.01 -3.04 -4.00
CA TRP A 33 6.15 -3.91 -4.27
C TRP A 33 5.76 -5.37 -4.58
N LEU A 34 4.48 -5.69 -4.56
CA LEU A 34 3.98 -7.05 -4.62
C LEU A 34 3.35 -7.36 -5.98
N PRO A 35 3.84 -8.35 -6.74
CA PRO A 35 3.25 -8.73 -8.03
C PRO A 35 1.88 -9.40 -7.90
N ASP A 36 1.58 -10.06 -6.79
CA ASP A 36 0.36 -10.84 -6.58
C ASP A 36 -0.34 -10.47 -5.27
N ILE A 37 -1.25 -9.50 -5.37
CA ILE A 37 -1.99 -8.99 -4.21
C ILE A 37 -2.97 -10.04 -3.64
N ARG A 38 -3.47 -10.99 -4.46
CA ARG A 38 -4.37 -12.05 -3.99
C ARG A 38 -3.62 -13.08 -3.15
N ARG A 39 -2.43 -13.49 -3.59
CA ARG A 39 -1.56 -14.37 -2.80
C ARG A 39 -1.14 -13.71 -1.49
N TRP A 40 -0.81 -12.40 -1.52
CA TRP A 40 -0.53 -11.64 -0.30
C TRP A 40 -1.72 -11.64 0.67
N ALA A 41 -2.94 -11.41 0.17
CA ALA A 41 -4.15 -11.45 1.00
C ALA A 41 -4.36 -12.82 1.67
N GLN A 42 -4.12 -13.93 0.95
CA GLN A 42 -4.17 -15.29 1.50
C GLN A 42 -3.14 -15.50 2.62
N ILE A 43 -1.92 -14.99 2.44
CA ILE A 43 -0.85 -15.05 3.45
C ILE A 43 -1.24 -14.28 4.71
N VAL A 44 -1.73 -13.06 4.55
CA VAL A 44 -2.21 -12.26 5.69
C VAL A 44 -3.33 -12.99 6.43
N ALA A 45 -4.33 -13.49 5.71
CA ALA A 45 -5.42 -14.25 6.31
C ALA A 45 -4.94 -15.51 7.06
N GLY A 46 -3.92 -16.20 6.52
CA GLY A 46 -3.29 -17.36 7.15
C GLY A 46 -2.57 -17.02 8.45
N LEU A 47 -1.89 -15.88 8.50
CA LEU A 47 -1.14 -15.42 9.66
C LEU A 47 -2.02 -14.80 10.76
N LEU A 48 -3.27 -14.44 10.46
CA LEU A 48 -4.19 -13.91 11.48
C LEU A 48 -4.76 -15.05 12.34
N ALA A 49 -4.75 -14.83 13.65
CA ALA A 49 -5.48 -15.66 14.61
C ALA A 49 -7.00 -15.55 14.39
N PRO A 50 -7.82 -16.49 14.93
CA PRO A 50 -9.27 -16.32 14.98
C PRO A 50 -9.64 -14.97 15.65
N ALA A 51 -10.55 -14.21 15.06
CA ALA A 51 -10.90 -12.84 15.41
C ALA A 51 -9.77 -11.79 15.23
N GLY A 52 -8.62 -12.18 14.74
CA GLY A 52 -7.55 -11.26 14.34
C GLY A 52 -7.95 -10.41 13.13
N TRP A 53 -7.27 -9.31 12.90
CA TRP A 53 -7.62 -8.35 11.85
C TRP A 53 -6.40 -7.70 11.20
N LEU A 54 -6.59 -7.34 9.93
CA LEU A 54 -5.67 -6.52 9.16
C LEU A 54 -6.10 -5.06 9.25
N TYR A 55 -5.11 -4.15 9.47
CA TYR A 55 -5.22 -2.74 9.11
C TYR A 55 -4.28 -2.47 7.93
N LEU A 56 -4.82 -1.89 6.87
CA LEU A 56 -4.06 -1.45 5.70
C LEU A 56 -4.31 0.04 5.48
N ALA A 57 -3.24 0.83 5.35
CA ALA A 57 -3.31 2.20 4.87
C ALA A 57 -2.29 2.40 3.74
N GLU A 58 -2.75 2.92 2.58
CA GLU A 58 -1.93 2.99 1.38
C GLU A 58 -2.31 4.19 0.50
N GLY A 59 -1.43 4.58 -0.42
CA GLY A 59 -1.76 5.51 -1.48
C GLY A 59 -2.90 4.99 -2.34
N HIS A 60 -3.83 5.88 -2.71
CA HIS A 60 -4.98 5.47 -3.51
C HIS A 60 -4.54 5.12 -4.94
N PRO A 61 -5.00 3.99 -5.54
CA PRO A 61 -4.58 3.57 -6.88
C PRO A 61 -4.82 4.62 -7.96
N SER A 62 -5.92 5.40 -7.87
CA SER A 62 -6.18 6.48 -8.82
C SER A 62 -5.11 7.59 -8.76
N THR A 63 -4.63 7.90 -7.55
CA THR A 63 -3.56 8.89 -7.34
C THR A 63 -2.23 8.39 -7.90
N LEU A 64 -1.95 7.09 -7.75
CA LEU A 64 -0.74 6.47 -8.32
C LEU A 64 -0.73 6.50 -9.86
N ALA A 65 -1.92 6.54 -10.49
CA ALA A 65 -2.05 6.62 -11.94
C ALA A 65 -1.85 8.03 -12.52
N LEU A 66 -1.76 9.05 -11.67
CA LEU A 66 -1.63 10.46 -12.06
C LEU A 66 -0.20 10.98 -11.88
N ASP A 67 0.14 11.98 -12.70
CA ASP A 67 1.29 12.83 -12.50
C ASP A 67 0.90 14.31 -12.64
N GLU A 68 1.80 15.20 -12.21
CA GLU A 68 1.61 16.64 -12.32
C GLU A 68 2.41 17.22 -13.49
N VAL A 69 1.72 17.89 -14.40
CA VAL A 69 2.31 18.63 -15.50
C VAL A 69 1.72 20.06 -15.50
N ASP A 70 2.57 21.06 -15.35
CA ASP A 70 2.19 22.48 -15.35
C ASP A 70 1.03 22.80 -14.39
N GLY A 71 1.08 22.25 -13.17
CA GLY A 71 0.05 22.46 -12.14
C GLY A 71 -1.26 21.75 -12.42
N ARG A 72 -1.28 20.73 -13.28
CA ARG A 72 -2.46 19.92 -13.60
C ARG A 72 -2.15 18.45 -13.38
N LEU A 73 -3.13 17.73 -12.83
CA LEU A 73 -3.06 16.28 -12.73
C LEU A 73 -3.47 15.66 -14.07
N VAL A 74 -2.60 14.84 -14.61
CA VAL A 74 -2.82 14.15 -15.89
C VAL A 74 -2.61 12.64 -15.72
N PRO A 75 -3.35 11.79 -16.44
CA PRO A 75 -3.06 10.37 -16.50
C PRO A 75 -1.64 10.13 -17.02
N PHE A 76 -0.84 9.39 -16.25
CA PHE A 76 0.56 9.13 -16.56
C PHE A 76 0.83 7.64 -16.81
N ARG A 77 0.16 6.77 -16.04
CA ARG A 77 0.33 5.33 -16.12
C ARG A 77 -0.99 4.59 -15.96
N PRO A 78 -1.05 3.30 -16.35
CA PRO A 78 -2.22 2.47 -16.09
C PRO A 78 -2.55 2.41 -14.58
N TRP A 79 -3.83 2.51 -14.24
CA TRP A 79 -4.34 2.35 -12.87
C TRP A 79 -4.30 0.91 -12.36
N ARG A 80 -3.97 -0.03 -13.26
CA ARG A 80 -3.83 -1.46 -12.99
C ARG A 80 -2.62 -1.99 -13.76
N THR A 81 -1.76 -2.71 -13.04
CA THR A 81 -0.55 -3.31 -13.60
C THR A 81 -0.64 -4.83 -13.55
N PRO A 82 -0.51 -5.55 -14.67
CA PRO A 82 -0.44 -7.01 -14.66
C PRO A 82 0.80 -7.48 -13.87
N ALA A 83 0.70 -8.63 -13.20
CA ALA A 83 1.81 -9.20 -12.44
C ALA A 83 3.09 -9.38 -13.28
N SER A 84 2.95 -9.67 -14.58
CA SER A 84 4.06 -9.88 -15.50
C SER A 84 4.67 -8.60 -16.10
N ALA A 85 4.07 -7.42 -15.85
CA ALA A 85 4.50 -6.17 -16.47
C ALA A 85 4.52 -5.01 -15.46
N PRO A 86 5.44 -5.04 -14.47
CA PRO A 86 5.61 -3.96 -13.49
C PRO A 86 6.10 -2.67 -14.15
N PHE A 87 5.93 -1.56 -13.44
CA PHE A 87 6.77 -0.39 -13.66
C PHE A 87 8.18 -0.69 -13.15
N VAL A 88 9.18 -0.29 -13.94
CA VAL A 88 10.58 -0.51 -13.59
C VAL A 88 11.24 0.84 -13.42
N TYR A 89 11.90 1.02 -12.30
CA TYR A 89 12.68 2.22 -11.98
C TYR A 89 14.13 1.84 -11.75
N ASP A 90 15.01 2.77 -12.06
CA ASP A 90 16.44 2.70 -11.76
C ASP A 90 16.80 4.00 -11.06
N ASP A 91 16.90 3.98 -9.72
CA ASP A 91 17.18 5.16 -8.89
C ASP A 91 18.25 4.81 -7.86
N ASP A 92 19.31 5.57 -7.81
CA ASP A 92 20.44 5.39 -6.89
C ASP A 92 20.29 6.21 -5.60
N THR A 93 19.17 6.92 -5.46
CA THR A 93 18.88 7.76 -4.29
C THR A 93 17.88 7.10 -3.34
N THR A 94 17.91 7.53 -2.08
CA THR A 94 16.94 7.15 -1.05
C THR A 94 16.17 8.37 -0.56
N TYR A 95 14.96 8.15 -0.08
CA TYR A 95 14.13 9.22 0.53
C TYR A 95 14.51 9.53 1.98
N THR A 96 15.62 8.99 2.48
CA THR A 96 16.12 9.22 3.84
C THR A 96 17.13 10.36 3.94
N ASP A 97 17.33 11.12 2.86
CA ASP A 97 18.37 12.17 2.74
C ASP A 97 19.81 11.67 2.96
N ASP A 98 20.05 10.36 2.96
CA ASP A 98 21.39 9.78 2.99
C ASP A 98 22.05 9.98 1.62
N PRO A 99 23.20 10.66 1.53
CA PRO A 99 23.88 10.91 0.26
C PRO A 99 24.59 9.67 -0.32
N THR A 100 24.60 8.55 0.40
CA THR A 100 25.26 7.31 -0.04
C THR A 100 24.48 6.70 -1.18
N PRO A 101 25.03 6.55 -2.40
CA PRO A 101 24.34 5.92 -3.50
C PRO A 101 23.94 4.47 -3.19
N LEU A 102 22.74 4.08 -3.62
CA LEU A 102 22.29 2.70 -3.50
C LEU A 102 23.06 1.78 -4.45
N THR A 103 23.40 0.60 -3.99
CA THR A 103 24.07 -0.44 -4.80
C THR A 103 23.08 -1.25 -5.64
N HIS A 104 21.82 -1.33 -5.21
CA HIS A 104 20.72 -2.00 -5.90
C HIS A 104 19.69 -0.94 -6.29
N THR A 105 19.81 -0.42 -7.50
CA THR A 105 19.06 0.74 -8.01
C THR A 105 17.72 0.35 -8.63
N ARG A 106 17.61 -0.90 -9.11
CA ARG A 106 16.43 -1.34 -9.84
C ARG A 106 15.31 -1.80 -8.92
N SER A 107 14.15 -1.16 -9.07
CA SER A 107 12.93 -1.51 -8.36
C SER A 107 11.77 -1.80 -9.30
N TYR A 108 10.77 -2.53 -8.81
CA TYR A 108 9.59 -2.95 -9.55
C TYR A 108 8.35 -2.57 -8.76
N GLU A 109 7.42 -1.89 -9.40
CA GLU A 109 6.17 -1.44 -8.76
C GLU A 109 4.94 -1.93 -9.51
N TRP A 110 3.90 -2.24 -8.76
CA TRP A 110 2.59 -2.63 -9.28
C TRP A 110 1.51 -1.70 -8.74
N CYS A 111 0.57 -1.30 -9.60
CA CYS A 111 -0.63 -0.59 -9.19
C CYS A 111 -1.78 -1.59 -9.09
N HIS A 112 -2.31 -1.76 -7.88
CA HIS A 112 -3.43 -2.64 -7.59
C HIS A 112 -4.70 -1.81 -7.38
N PRO A 113 -5.76 -2.01 -8.21
CA PRO A 113 -7.06 -1.39 -7.96
C PRO A 113 -7.65 -1.79 -6.60
N LEU A 114 -8.44 -0.89 -5.99
CA LEU A 114 -9.18 -1.22 -4.77
C LEU A 114 -10.00 -2.50 -4.91
N SER A 115 -10.57 -2.75 -6.10
CA SER A 115 -11.33 -3.96 -6.39
C SER A 115 -10.50 -5.25 -6.30
N GLU A 116 -9.20 -5.20 -6.63
CA GLU A 116 -8.30 -6.35 -6.49
C GLU A 116 -7.83 -6.52 -5.04
N ILE A 117 -7.55 -5.42 -4.35
CA ILE A 117 -7.16 -5.44 -2.93
C ILE A 117 -8.30 -5.99 -2.09
N VAL A 118 -9.48 -5.37 -2.17
CA VAL A 118 -10.67 -5.79 -1.41
C VAL A 118 -11.14 -7.18 -1.83
N GLY A 119 -11.20 -7.44 -3.14
CA GLY A 119 -11.59 -8.76 -3.67
C GLY A 119 -10.67 -9.88 -3.18
N GLY A 120 -9.35 -9.63 -3.16
CA GLY A 120 -8.37 -10.59 -2.64
C GLY A 120 -8.56 -10.89 -1.14
N LEU A 121 -8.85 -9.88 -0.33
CA LEU A 121 -9.12 -10.05 1.10
C LEU A 121 -10.41 -10.86 1.35
N LEU A 122 -11.48 -10.55 0.60
CA LEU A 122 -12.75 -11.30 0.69
C LEU A 122 -12.59 -12.75 0.24
N GLU A 123 -11.88 -13.00 -0.87
CA GLU A 123 -11.58 -14.36 -1.37
C GLU A 123 -10.71 -15.15 -0.40
N ALA A 124 -9.82 -14.47 0.35
CA ALA A 124 -9.02 -15.08 1.42
C ALA A 124 -9.84 -15.38 2.70
N GLY A 125 -11.14 -15.09 2.72
CA GLY A 125 -12.06 -15.39 3.83
C GLY A 125 -12.10 -14.32 4.93
N LEU A 126 -11.57 -13.13 4.68
CA LEU A 126 -11.70 -12.00 5.59
C LEU A 126 -13.02 -11.25 5.34
N ASN A 127 -13.55 -10.59 6.37
CA ASN A 127 -14.67 -9.66 6.25
C ASN A 127 -14.12 -8.24 6.21
N LEU A 128 -14.60 -7.43 5.29
CA LEU A 128 -14.29 -6.01 5.28
C LEU A 128 -15.12 -5.30 6.36
N ASP A 129 -14.47 -4.76 7.38
CA ASP A 129 -15.14 -4.03 8.47
C ASP A 129 -15.38 -2.58 8.07
N PHE A 130 -14.41 -1.95 7.42
CA PHE A 130 -14.53 -0.62 6.81
C PHE A 130 -13.52 -0.41 5.67
N LEU A 131 -13.84 0.51 4.78
CA LEU A 131 -12.96 1.13 3.79
C LEU A 131 -13.23 2.65 3.84
N HIS A 132 -12.18 3.41 4.10
CA HIS A 132 -12.21 4.87 4.09
C HIS A 132 -11.27 5.40 3.03
N GLU A 133 -11.71 6.38 2.27
CA GLU A 133 -10.89 7.14 1.32
C GLU A 133 -10.57 8.51 1.93
N HIS A 134 -9.36 8.99 1.70
CA HIS A 134 -8.86 10.22 2.32
C HIS A 134 -8.28 11.16 1.26
N GLU A 135 -8.52 12.47 1.42
CA GLU A 135 -7.98 13.54 0.57
C GLU A 135 -6.55 13.96 0.97
N ARG A 136 -5.79 13.04 1.58
CA ARG A 136 -4.45 13.32 2.13
C ARG A 136 -3.49 12.17 1.91
N LEU A 137 -2.19 12.54 1.86
CA LEU A 137 -1.06 11.60 1.88
C LEU A 137 -0.06 12.01 2.96
N PRO A 138 0.66 11.10 3.60
CA PRO A 138 1.72 11.43 4.53
C PRO A 138 2.96 12.05 3.85
N TRP A 139 3.09 11.91 2.53
CA TRP A 139 4.18 12.50 1.74
C TRP A 139 3.66 13.41 0.63
N ARG A 140 4.52 14.28 0.11
CA ARG A 140 4.23 15.20 -0.99
C ARG A 140 4.38 14.46 -2.33
N ARG A 141 3.29 13.86 -2.82
CA ARG A 141 3.28 13.10 -4.09
C ARG A 141 3.40 14.00 -5.33
N PHE A 142 2.75 15.17 -5.30
CA PHE A 142 2.77 16.14 -6.39
C PHE A 142 3.40 17.45 -5.92
N PRO A 143 4.24 18.12 -6.75
CA PRO A 143 4.85 19.42 -6.42
C PRO A 143 3.84 20.48 -5.96
N MET A 144 2.62 20.49 -6.54
CA MET A 144 1.57 21.44 -6.17
C MET A 144 0.97 21.21 -4.77
N MET A 145 1.12 20.01 -4.20
CA MET A 145 0.49 19.70 -2.91
C MET A 145 0.98 20.63 -1.80
N VAL A 146 0.06 21.02 -0.94
CA VAL A 146 0.31 21.86 0.23
C VAL A 146 0.24 21.04 1.50
N LYS A 147 1.04 21.41 2.51
CA LYS A 147 0.98 20.79 3.83
C LYS A 147 -0.37 21.12 4.47
N ALA A 148 -1.05 20.11 5.03
CA ALA A 148 -2.26 20.31 5.78
C ALA A 148 -1.96 20.75 7.23
N ASP A 149 -2.93 21.40 7.88
CA ASP A 149 -2.72 22.00 9.22
C ASP A 149 -2.51 20.95 10.32
N ASP A 150 -3.11 19.78 10.16
CA ASP A 150 -3.07 18.69 11.13
C ASP A 150 -2.02 17.62 10.76
N TRP A 151 -2.14 16.99 9.57
CA TRP A 151 -1.16 16.01 9.11
C TRP A 151 -1.13 15.87 7.58
N GLY A 152 0.04 15.51 7.05
CA GLY A 152 0.22 15.15 5.65
C GLY A 152 0.09 16.30 4.67
N TYR A 153 -0.21 15.95 3.42
CA TYR A 153 -0.30 16.83 2.28
C TYR A 153 -1.63 16.64 1.58
N ARG A 154 -2.19 17.72 1.02
CA ARG A 154 -3.44 17.74 0.25
C ARG A 154 -3.27 18.55 -1.03
N LEU A 155 -4.21 18.42 -1.94
CA LEU A 155 -4.27 19.29 -3.11
C LEU A 155 -4.61 20.72 -2.67
N PRO A 156 -4.09 21.76 -3.37
CA PRO A 156 -4.38 23.15 -3.04
C PRO A 156 -5.86 23.50 -3.33
N ALA A 157 -6.33 24.58 -2.73
CA ALA A 157 -7.67 25.09 -3.00
C ALA A 157 -7.86 25.38 -4.49
N GLY A 158 -9.04 25.08 -5.01
CA GLY A 158 -9.39 25.24 -6.43
C GLY A 158 -9.19 23.94 -7.26
N HIS A 159 -8.53 22.93 -6.75
CA HIS A 159 -8.53 21.59 -7.37
C HIS A 159 -9.75 20.78 -6.89
N PRO A 160 -10.37 19.98 -7.76
CA PRO A 160 -11.38 19.04 -7.34
C PRO A 160 -10.82 18.07 -6.27
N PRO A 161 -11.60 17.72 -5.23
CA PRO A 161 -11.19 16.72 -4.27
C PRO A 161 -10.99 15.37 -4.96
N LEU A 162 -9.89 14.69 -4.61
CA LEU A 162 -9.58 13.35 -5.09
C LEU A 162 -9.22 12.47 -3.90
N PRO A 163 -9.53 11.17 -3.94
CA PRO A 163 -9.01 10.24 -2.97
C PRO A 163 -7.51 10.08 -3.20
N LEU A 164 -6.71 10.58 -2.26
CA LEU A 164 -5.24 10.50 -2.33
C LEU A 164 -4.70 9.25 -1.63
N SER A 165 -5.40 8.80 -0.61
CA SER A 165 -5.09 7.56 0.11
C SER A 165 -6.35 6.85 0.56
N PHE A 166 -6.19 5.62 1.03
CA PHE A 166 -7.27 4.86 1.65
C PHE A 166 -6.77 4.13 2.89
N SER A 167 -7.69 3.78 3.77
CA SER A 167 -7.46 2.84 4.85
C SER A 167 -8.60 1.84 4.93
N LEU A 168 -8.28 0.61 5.29
CA LEU A 168 -9.28 -0.42 5.51
C LEU A 168 -8.93 -1.28 6.74
N ARG A 169 -9.95 -1.88 7.29
CA ARG A 169 -9.83 -2.97 8.23
C ARG A 169 -10.57 -4.19 7.69
N ALA A 170 -9.94 -5.35 7.79
CA ALA A 170 -10.55 -6.61 7.45
C ALA A 170 -10.28 -7.64 8.55
N SER A 171 -11.31 -8.34 9.02
CA SER A 171 -11.24 -9.26 10.15
C SER A 171 -11.44 -10.72 9.74
N LYS A 172 -10.76 -11.63 10.45
CA LYS A 172 -10.92 -13.07 10.29
C LYS A 172 -12.12 -13.54 11.11
N ARG A 173 -13.02 -14.31 10.47
CA ARG A 173 -14.17 -14.88 11.18
C ARG A 173 -13.72 -15.83 12.27
N VAL A 174 -14.42 -15.79 13.40
CA VAL A 174 -14.43 -16.91 14.33
C VAL A 174 -15.27 -18.01 13.66
N VAL A 175 -14.69 -19.16 13.41
CA VAL A 175 -15.42 -20.34 12.98
C VAL A 175 -15.82 -21.05 14.26
N ASP A 176 -17.13 -21.07 14.55
CA ASP A 176 -17.72 -21.81 15.67
C ASP A 176 -17.56 -23.34 15.45
#